data_b63eb43f00d9500cceb0af3b7a02f17b
#
_entry.id   b63eb43f00d9500cceb0af3b7a02f17b
#
_cell.length_a   1.000
_cell.length_b   1.000
_cell.length_c   1.000
_cell.angle_alpha   90.00
_cell.angle_beta   90.00
_cell.angle_gamma   90.00
#
_symmetry.space_group_name_H-M   'P 1'
#
loop_
_entity.id
_entity.type
_entity.pdbx_description
1 polymer ?
#
loop_
_entity_poly.entity_id
_entity_poly.type
_entity_poly.pdbx_seq_one_letter_code
_entity_poly.pdbx_strand_id
1 'polypeptide(L)'
;IYDDGDIKVTVLSLDYRGWMGPELKFLIENNSEKAIMLQASDLVINGYMINPIMSAEVEAGEKVNDELTVLNSDLESTGIETIQYFSFNLRVIDSADWAKTFITDTIRIETDANPAFIQKVDDSGTVLVEQNGVRIIMKELLTEQEFWGAELLLFIENNSGQDISVTVKDVTANGLAVNPLFYADVLSGTKVITGLGFLENDLKENGIRDIREIELYFNVIDKNNFRTVFKTDKITITFD
;
A
#
# COMPACT_ATOMS: atom_id res chain seq x y z
N ILE A 1 20.95 -0.69 9.62
CA ILE A 1 19.66 0.06 9.71
C ILE A 1 18.83 -0.32 10.92
N TYR A 2 18.99 -1.55 11.41
CA TYR A 2 18.34 -2.03 12.63
C TYR A 2 19.30 -2.96 13.39
N ASP A 3 19.40 -2.83 14.71
CA ASP A 3 20.21 -3.69 15.58
C ASP A 3 19.69 -3.52 17.02
N ASP A 4 19.10 -4.57 17.59
CA ASP A 4 18.63 -4.62 18.97
C ASP A 4 19.44 -5.62 19.84
N GLY A 5 20.52 -6.18 19.26
CA GLY A 5 21.36 -7.21 19.85
C GLY A 5 20.95 -8.63 19.46
N ASP A 6 19.67 -8.93 19.36
CA ASP A 6 19.12 -10.23 18.91
C ASP A 6 19.01 -10.28 17.39
N ILE A 7 18.54 -9.21 16.76
CA ILE A 7 18.34 -9.14 15.33
C ILE A 7 19.10 -7.94 14.78
N LYS A 8 19.87 -8.18 13.70
CA LYS A 8 20.57 -7.12 13.00
C LYS A 8 20.27 -7.17 11.52
N VAL A 9 19.89 -6.02 10.95
CA VAL A 9 19.63 -5.86 9.52
C VAL A 9 20.57 -4.80 8.95
N THR A 10 21.32 -5.19 7.94
CA THR A 10 22.30 -4.34 7.25
C THR A 10 21.92 -4.22 5.79
N VAL A 11 21.81 -2.98 5.27
CA VAL A 11 21.65 -2.73 3.83
C VAL A 11 22.94 -3.06 3.12
N LEU A 12 22.87 -3.83 2.06
CA LEU A 12 23.99 -4.18 1.20
C LEU A 12 24.07 -3.30 -0.04
N SER A 13 22.95 -3.19 -0.77
CA SER A 13 22.88 -2.45 -2.02
C SER A 13 21.44 -2.22 -2.46
N LEU A 14 21.24 -1.28 -3.39
CA LEU A 14 20.02 -1.14 -4.18
C LEU A 14 20.33 -1.58 -5.62
N ASP A 15 19.65 -2.60 -6.12
CA ASP A 15 19.78 -3.09 -7.49
C ASP A 15 18.51 -2.75 -8.29
N TYR A 16 18.65 -1.92 -9.32
CA TYR A 16 17.56 -1.52 -10.22
C TYR A 16 17.24 -2.54 -11.32
N ARG A 17 18.00 -3.65 -11.37
CA ARG A 17 17.89 -4.65 -12.45
C ARG A 17 17.13 -5.92 -12.06
N GLY A 18 16.46 -5.90 -10.91
CA GLY A 18 15.60 -7.00 -10.50
C GLY A 18 14.51 -7.27 -11.53
N TRP A 19 14.15 -8.53 -11.71
CA TRP A 19 13.18 -8.93 -12.73
C TRP A 19 11.78 -8.34 -12.50
N MET A 20 11.35 -8.23 -11.26
CA MET A 20 10.06 -7.61 -10.90
C MET A 20 10.15 -6.10 -10.69
N GLY A 21 11.36 -5.58 -10.48
CA GLY A 21 11.64 -4.19 -10.20
C GLY A 21 12.85 -4.00 -9.28
N PRO A 22 13.08 -2.79 -8.74
CA PRO A 22 14.19 -2.53 -7.83
C PRO A 22 14.16 -3.39 -6.58
N GLU A 23 15.35 -3.84 -6.16
CA GLU A 23 15.59 -4.71 -5.01
C GLU A 23 16.52 -4.01 -4.01
N LEU A 24 16.03 -3.72 -2.81
CA LEU A 24 16.87 -3.26 -1.71
C LEU A 24 17.37 -4.49 -0.94
N LYS A 25 18.68 -4.80 -1.08
CA LYS A 25 19.28 -6.03 -0.56
C LYS A 25 19.79 -5.87 0.86
N PHE A 26 19.56 -6.89 1.67
CA PHE A 26 19.92 -6.93 3.08
C PHE A 26 20.77 -8.15 3.43
N LEU A 27 21.59 -7.98 4.47
CA LEU A 27 22.05 -9.07 5.33
C LEU A 27 21.24 -9.02 6.62
N ILE A 28 20.57 -10.12 6.94
CA ILE A 28 19.80 -10.31 8.15
C ILE A 28 20.55 -11.31 9.04
N GLU A 29 20.84 -10.92 10.26
CA GLU A 29 21.52 -11.74 11.27
C GLU A 29 20.56 -11.96 12.45
N ASN A 30 20.24 -13.22 12.71
CA ASN A 30 19.43 -13.61 13.88
C ASN A 30 20.35 -14.21 14.96
N ASN A 31 20.69 -13.42 15.95
CA ASN A 31 21.53 -13.85 17.09
C ASN A 31 20.68 -14.37 18.25
N SER A 32 19.36 -14.43 18.12
CA SER A 32 18.45 -14.96 19.13
C SER A 32 18.47 -16.49 19.17
N GLU A 33 17.83 -17.06 20.20
CA GLU A 33 17.66 -18.52 20.36
C GLU A 33 16.44 -19.09 19.59
N LYS A 34 15.77 -18.29 18.75
CA LYS A 34 14.53 -18.66 18.06
C LYS A 34 14.59 -18.37 16.59
N ALA A 35 13.93 -19.20 15.80
CA ALA A 35 13.67 -18.89 14.39
C ALA A 35 12.67 -17.74 14.28
N ILE A 36 12.93 -16.82 13.35
CA ILE A 36 12.09 -15.65 13.09
C ILE A 36 11.69 -15.56 11.62
N MET A 37 10.54 -14.93 11.38
CA MET A 37 10.19 -14.41 10.06
C MET A 37 10.25 -12.89 10.11
N LEU A 38 10.95 -12.29 9.16
CA LEU A 38 11.08 -10.84 8.99
C LEU A 38 10.34 -10.37 7.75
N GLN A 39 9.45 -9.42 7.91
CA GLN A 39 8.65 -8.82 6.82
C GLN A 39 8.80 -7.30 6.85
N ALA A 40 8.80 -6.67 5.67
CA ALA A 40 8.63 -5.23 5.60
C ALA A 40 7.13 -4.86 5.65
N SER A 41 6.81 -3.73 6.26
CA SER A 41 5.46 -3.16 6.29
C SER A 41 5.52 -1.64 6.15
N ASP A 42 4.38 -1.04 5.81
CA ASP A 42 4.22 0.42 5.70
C ASP A 42 5.32 1.08 4.83
N LEU A 43 5.65 0.44 3.70
CA LEU A 43 6.67 0.96 2.79
C LEU A 43 6.20 2.25 2.12
N VAL A 44 7.03 3.27 2.23
CA VAL A 44 6.87 4.56 1.55
C VAL A 44 8.08 4.84 0.69
N ILE A 45 7.86 5.15 -0.58
CA ILE A 45 8.90 5.61 -1.52
C ILE A 45 8.49 6.99 -2.04
N ASN A 46 9.32 8.00 -1.84
CA ASN A 46 9.05 9.38 -2.29
C ASN A 46 7.67 9.92 -1.87
N GLY A 47 7.17 9.50 -0.70
CA GLY A 47 5.85 9.90 -0.19
C GLY A 47 4.68 9.08 -0.70
N TYR A 48 4.88 8.08 -1.55
CA TYR A 48 3.86 7.11 -1.94
C TYR A 48 3.97 5.83 -1.12
N MET A 49 2.87 5.37 -0.56
CA MET A 49 2.78 4.03 0.01
C MET A 49 2.74 3.00 -1.11
N ILE A 50 3.58 1.98 -0.97
CA ILE A 50 3.81 0.90 -1.94
C ILE A 50 3.73 -0.43 -1.20
N ASN A 51 3.21 -1.46 -1.84
CA ASN A 51 3.17 -2.78 -1.23
C ASN A 51 4.57 -3.42 -1.23
N PRO A 52 5.18 -3.66 -0.04
CA PRO A 52 6.49 -4.30 0.02
C PRO A 52 6.38 -5.80 -0.26
N ILE A 53 7.34 -6.33 -1.02
CA ILE A 53 7.55 -7.78 -1.15
C ILE A 53 8.83 -8.12 -0.43
N MET A 54 8.70 -8.62 0.80
CA MET A 54 9.80 -9.13 1.63
C MET A 54 9.26 -10.08 2.69
N SER A 55 9.81 -11.29 2.76
CA SER A 55 9.48 -12.27 3.80
C SER A 55 10.65 -13.24 3.99
N ALA A 56 11.56 -12.94 4.89
CA ALA A 56 12.75 -13.73 5.20
C ALA A 56 12.52 -14.62 6.41
N GLU A 57 12.77 -15.92 6.29
CA GLU A 57 12.87 -16.85 7.42
C GLU A 57 14.34 -16.99 7.81
N VAL A 58 14.66 -16.80 9.10
CA VAL A 58 16.02 -16.86 9.62
C VAL A 58 16.06 -17.70 10.88
N GLU A 59 16.75 -18.84 10.81
CA GLU A 59 16.92 -19.74 11.95
C GLU A 59 17.74 -19.09 13.08
N ALA A 60 17.62 -19.66 14.28
CA ALA A 60 18.38 -19.21 15.45
C ALA A 60 19.90 -19.26 15.20
N GLY A 61 20.58 -18.15 15.40
CA GLY A 61 22.04 -18.02 15.21
C GLY A 61 22.49 -17.94 13.75
N GLU A 62 21.55 -17.89 12.79
CA GLU A 62 21.88 -17.85 11.34
C GLU A 62 21.89 -16.44 10.77
N LYS A 63 22.41 -16.35 9.53
CA LYS A 63 22.45 -15.15 8.72
C LYS A 63 21.99 -15.48 7.31
N VAL A 64 21.12 -14.66 6.77
CA VAL A 64 20.63 -14.80 5.40
C VAL A 64 20.76 -13.48 4.64
N ASN A 65 20.91 -13.58 3.31
CA ASN A 65 20.70 -12.45 2.41
C ASN A 65 19.27 -12.53 1.89
N ASP A 66 18.56 -11.41 1.92
CA ASP A 66 17.21 -11.26 1.39
C ASP A 66 17.03 -9.86 0.79
N GLU A 67 15.92 -9.62 0.13
CA GLU A 67 15.61 -8.35 -0.50
C GLU A 67 14.19 -7.87 -0.25
N LEU A 68 14.03 -6.55 -0.24
CA LEU A 68 12.75 -5.89 -0.37
C LEU A 68 12.59 -5.50 -1.84
N THR A 69 11.67 -6.16 -2.52
CA THR A 69 11.35 -5.91 -3.92
C THR A 69 10.19 -4.93 -4.03
N VAL A 70 10.35 -3.96 -4.95
CA VAL A 70 9.33 -2.99 -5.35
C VAL A 70 8.90 -3.32 -6.77
N LEU A 71 7.59 -3.51 -7.00
CA LEU A 71 7.13 -3.86 -8.34
C LEU A 71 7.27 -2.69 -9.31
N ASN A 72 7.69 -2.98 -10.55
CA ASN A 72 7.73 -1.97 -11.62
C ASN A 72 6.34 -1.33 -11.85
N SER A 73 5.27 -2.12 -11.77
CA SER A 73 3.89 -1.61 -11.90
C SER A 73 3.54 -0.56 -10.86
N ASP A 74 4.03 -0.71 -9.61
CA ASP A 74 3.79 0.27 -8.55
C ASP A 74 4.57 1.58 -8.81
N LEU A 75 5.79 1.48 -9.33
CA LEU A 75 6.57 2.66 -9.72
C LEU A 75 5.95 3.37 -10.93
N GLU A 76 5.48 2.62 -11.92
CA GLU A 76 4.80 3.15 -13.12
C GLU A 76 3.51 3.87 -12.73
N SER A 77 2.66 3.25 -11.91
CA SER A 77 1.39 3.84 -11.48
C SER A 77 1.57 5.13 -10.68
N THR A 78 2.65 5.22 -9.88
CA THR A 78 2.98 6.40 -9.07
C THR A 78 3.83 7.44 -9.80
N GLY A 79 4.33 7.12 -11.02
CA GLY A 79 5.25 7.98 -11.77
C GLY A 79 6.61 8.16 -11.08
N ILE A 80 7.05 7.18 -10.28
CA ILE A 80 8.35 7.22 -9.61
C ILE A 80 9.42 6.71 -10.58
N GLU A 81 10.17 7.63 -11.17
CA GLU A 81 11.31 7.32 -12.06
C GLU A 81 12.65 7.26 -11.29
N THR A 82 12.72 7.95 -10.16
CA THR A 82 13.93 8.04 -9.33
C THR A 82 13.54 7.82 -7.87
N ILE A 83 14.10 6.81 -7.24
CA ILE A 83 13.87 6.54 -5.82
C ILE A 83 14.84 7.40 -5.01
N GLN A 84 14.33 8.36 -4.24
CA GLN A 84 15.13 9.21 -3.35
C GLN A 84 15.34 8.57 -1.99
N TYR A 85 14.28 7.90 -1.50
CA TYR A 85 14.33 7.22 -0.22
C TYR A 85 13.31 6.08 -0.13
N PHE A 86 13.62 5.16 0.76
CA PHE A 86 12.70 4.16 1.31
C PHE A 86 12.41 4.52 2.76
N SER A 87 11.18 4.35 3.20
CA SER A 87 10.79 4.44 4.61
C SER A 87 9.84 3.28 4.90
N PHE A 88 10.13 2.45 5.89
CA PHE A 88 9.35 1.26 6.19
C PHE A 88 9.57 0.81 7.64
N ASN A 89 8.74 -0.11 8.12
CA ASN A 89 8.93 -0.81 9.38
C ASN A 89 9.28 -2.27 9.11
N LEU A 90 10.03 -2.89 10.00
CA LEU A 90 10.25 -4.33 10.01
C LEU A 90 9.30 -4.97 11.01
N ARG A 91 8.55 -5.95 10.56
CA ARG A 91 7.71 -6.81 11.37
C ARG A 91 8.46 -8.09 11.63
N VAL A 92 8.76 -8.34 12.90
CA VAL A 92 9.49 -9.52 13.36
C VAL A 92 8.51 -10.46 14.03
N ILE A 93 8.44 -11.69 13.56
CA ILE A 93 7.48 -12.71 13.98
C ILE A 93 8.26 -13.91 14.51
N ASP A 94 7.96 -14.39 15.72
CA ASP A 94 8.46 -15.68 16.23
C ASP A 94 7.83 -16.79 15.37
N SER A 95 8.63 -17.58 14.64
CA SER A 95 8.14 -18.60 13.71
C SER A 95 7.35 -19.72 14.40
N ALA A 96 7.59 -19.95 15.70
CA ALA A 96 6.86 -20.92 16.49
C ALA A 96 5.58 -20.35 17.15
N ASP A 97 5.48 -19.03 17.30
CA ASP A 97 4.36 -18.37 17.97
C ASP A 97 4.05 -17.01 17.32
N TRP A 98 3.23 -17.01 16.31
CA TRP A 98 2.85 -15.82 15.51
C TRP A 98 2.18 -14.71 16.34
N ALA A 99 1.67 -15.02 17.53
CA ALA A 99 1.18 -14.02 18.47
C ALA A 99 2.32 -13.17 19.07
N LYS A 100 3.56 -13.66 19.01
CA LYS A 100 4.75 -12.92 19.40
C LYS A 100 5.33 -12.21 18.20
N THR A 101 4.76 -11.08 17.93
CA THR A 101 5.17 -10.19 16.84
C THR A 101 5.46 -8.82 17.42
N PHE A 102 6.54 -8.19 16.96
CA PHE A 102 6.76 -6.77 17.17
C PHE A 102 7.06 -6.06 15.87
N ILE A 103 6.86 -4.75 15.85
CA ILE A 103 7.12 -3.88 14.71
C ILE A 103 8.16 -2.86 15.18
N THR A 104 9.22 -2.67 14.39
CA THR A 104 10.25 -1.67 14.69
C THR A 104 9.72 -0.24 14.54
N ASP A 105 10.46 0.71 15.06
CA ASP A 105 10.30 2.10 14.61
C ASP A 105 10.56 2.21 13.11
N THR A 106 10.07 3.30 12.52
CA THR A 106 10.24 3.55 11.09
C THR A 106 11.71 3.71 10.72
N ILE A 107 12.15 2.90 9.79
CA ILE A 107 13.50 2.93 9.22
C ILE A 107 13.44 3.77 7.95
N ARG A 108 14.35 4.74 7.82
CA ARG A 108 14.49 5.55 6.60
C ARG A 108 15.87 5.36 5.98
N ILE A 109 15.91 5.10 4.68
CA ILE A 109 17.11 4.90 3.89
C ILE A 109 17.08 5.87 2.73
N GLU A 110 18.04 6.81 2.71
CA GLU A 110 18.24 7.71 1.58
C GLU A 110 19.10 7.00 0.52
N THR A 111 18.81 7.25 -0.75
CA THR A 111 19.64 6.77 -1.87
C THR A 111 20.67 7.82 -2.26
N ASP A 112 21.46 7.53 -3.29
CA ASP A 112 22.41 8.46 -3.92
C ASP A 112 21.74 9.37 -4.98
N ALA A 113 20.40 9.37 -5.07
CA ALA A 113 19.66 10.21 -5.98
C ALA A 113 19.92 11.70 -5.71
N ASN A 114 19.84 12.51 -6.77
CA ASN A 114 20.02 13.95 -6.63
C ASN A 114 19.05 14.53 -5.59
N PRO A 115 19.51 15.14 -4.49
CA PRO A 115 18.65 15.68 -3.45
C PRO A 115 17.77 16.85 -3.93
N ALA A 116 18.09 17.46 -5.07
CA ALA A 116 17.25 18.50 -5.68
C ALA A 116 16.11 17.92 -6.57
N PHE A 117 16.04 16.60 -6.73
CA PHE A 117 14.93 15.97 -7.43
C PHE A 117 13.63 16.20 -6.66
N ILE A 118 12.57 16.54 -7.38
CA ILE A 118 11.23 16.70 -6.81
C ILE A 118 10.33 15.67 -7.50
N GLN A 119 9.79 14.76 -6.69
CA GLN A 119 8.79 13.81 -7.17
C GLN A 119 7.57 14.56 -7.70
N LYS A 120 7.27 14.40 -8.98
CA LYS A 120 6.04 14.93 -9.55
C LYS A 120 4.87 14.06 -9.10
N VAL A 121 3.84 14.72 -8.56
CA VAL A 121 2.59 14.06 -8.18
C VAL A 121 1.57 14.27 -9.29
N ASP A 122 1.02 13.18 -9.82
CA ASP A 122 -0.15 13.25 -10.69
C ASP A 122 -1.42 13.11 -9.85
N ASP A 123 -2.01 14.25 -9.53
CA ASP A 123 -3.29 14.38 -8.83
C ASP A 123 -4.45 14.75 -9.77
N SER A 124 -4.30 14.51 -11.07
CA SER A 124 -5.38 14.67 -12.04
C SER A 124 -6.50 13.65 -11.82
N GLY A 125 -7.71 13.96 -12.25
CA GLY A 125 -8.88 13.10 -12.13
C GLY A 125 -10.07 13.81 -11.50
N THR A 126 -11.10 13.03 -11.13
CA THR A 126 -12.31 13.56 -10.49
C THR A 126 -12.18 13.50 -8.97
N VAL A 127 -12.21 14.64 -8.30
CA VAL A 127 -12.18 14.72 -6.84
C VAL A 127 -13.51 14.19 -6.29
N LEU A 128 -13.45 13.10 -5.54
CA LEU A 128 -14.60 12.47 -4.87
C LEU A 128 -14.74 12.95 -3.42
N VAL A 129 -13.61 13.16 -2.74
CA VAL A 129 -13.56 13.59 -1.34
C VAL A 129 -12.47 14.63 -1.16
N GLU A 130 -12.78 15.71 -0.42
CA GLU A 130 -11.82 16.68 0.09
C GLU A 130 -12.30 17.14 1.47
N GLN A 131 -11.92 16.39 2.50
CA GLN A 131 -12.43 16.60 3.86
C GLN A 131 -11.39 16.21 4.92
N ASN A 132 -11.25 17.03 5.97
CA ASN A 132 -10.38 16.78 7.13
C ASN A 132 -8.92 16.45 6.76
N GLY A 133 -8.39 17.06 5.70
CA GLY A 133 -7.03 16.78 5.20
C GLY A 133 -6.88 15.48 4.41
N VAL A 134 -7.98 14.79 4.12
CA VAL A 134 -8.01 13.62 3.24
C VAL A 134 -8.58 13.99 1.90
N ARG A 135 -7.89 13.62 0.82
CA ARG A 135 -8.33 13.82 -0.56
C ARG A 135 -8.39 12.48 -1.28
N ILE A 136 -9.53 12.17 -1.91
CA ILE A 136 -9.72 10.96 -2.72
C ILE A 136 -10.10 11.39 -4.12
N ILE A 137 -9.34 10.95 -5.10
CA ILE A 137 -9.52 11.26 -6.52
C ILE A 137 -9.74 9.96 -7.28
N MET A 138 -10.78 9.91 -8.08
CA MET A 138 -10.96 8.88 -9.07
C MET A 138 -10.05 9.18 -10.27
N LYS A 139 -9.20 8.21 -10.61
CA LYS A 139 -8.31 8.28 -11.77
C LYS A 139 -9.05 7.76 -13.02
N GLU A 140 -9.43 6.51 -12.99
CA GLU A 140 -10.11 5.83 -14.11
C GLU A 140 -10.84 4.57 -13.65
N LEU A 141 -11.74 4.07 -14.47
CA LEU A 141 -12.33 2.75 -14.35
C LEU A 141 -11.67 1.82 -15.37
N LEU A 142 -10.90 0.87 -14.88
CA LEU A 142 -10.29 -0.19 -15.68
C LEU A 142 -11.31 -1.32 -15.85
N THR A 143 -11.59 -1.67 -17.10
CA THR A 143 -12.46 -2.79 -17.46
C THR A 143 -11.61 -3.93 -18.04
N GLU A 144 -12.14 -5.15 -18.06
CA GLU A 144 -11.46 -6.32 -18.62
C GLU A 144 -10.16 -6.72 -17.88
N GLN A 145 -10.12 -6.50 -16.55
CA GLN A 145 -9.02 -7.02 -15.74
C GLN A 145 -9.16 -8.53 -15.60
N GLU A 146 -8.12 -9.29 -15.96
CA GLU A 146 -8.15 -10.75 -16.07
C GLU A 146 -8.69 -11.46 -14.82
N PHE A 147 -8.54 -10.88 -13.64
CA PHE A 147 -8.97 -11.47 -12.37
C PHE A 147 -10.14 -10.71 -11.71
N TRP A 148 -10.19 -9.40 -11.87
CA TRP A 148 -11.12 -8.55 -11.11
C TRP A 148 -12.41 -8.24 -11.87
N GLY A 149 -12.47 -8.39 -13.18
CA GLY A 149 -13.59 -7.91 -14.00
C GLY A 149 -13.56 -6.41 -14.22
N ALA A 150 -13.58 -5.60 -13.17
CA ALA A 150 -13.39 -4.14 -13.25
C ALA A 150 -12.71 -3.60 -11.99
N GLU A 151 -11.99 -2.50 -12.13
CA GLU A 151 -11.29 -1.85 -11.03
C GLU A 151 -11.40 -0.33 -11.14
N LEU A 152 -11.91 0.32 -10.09
CA LEU A 152 -11.90 1.77 -9.98
C LEU A 152 -10.59 2.23 -9.34
N LEU A 153 -9.70 2.81 -10.13
CA LEU A 153 -8.41 3.30 -9.67
C LEU A 153 -8.57 4.62 -8.92
N LEU A 154 -8.05 4.65 -7.69
CA LEU A 154 -8.15 5.78 -6.78
C LEU A 154 -6.76 6.29 -6.39
N PHE A 155 -6.59 7.60 -6.37
CA PHE A 155 -5.50 8.28 -5.68
C PHE A 155 -6.03 8.78 -4.35
N ILE A 156 -5.35 8.43 -3.24
CA ILE A 156 -5.70 8.90 -1.90
C ILE A 156 -4.51 9.61 -1.30
N GLU A 157 -4.71 10.84 -0.84
CA GLU A 157 -3.72 11.63 -0.13
C GLU A 157 -4.19 11.91 1.29
N ASN A 158 -3.31 11.68 2.27
CA ASN A 158 -3.60 11.87 3.68
C ASN A 158 -2.74 12.97 4.30
N ASN A 159 -3.28 14.15 4.44
CA ASN A 159 -2.71 15.31 5.14
C ASN A 159 -3.44 15.59 6.47
N SER A 160 -4.15 14.60 7.04
CA SER A 160 -4.98 14.77 8.25
C SER A 160 -4.18 14.87 9.56
N GLY A 161 -2.88 14.53 9.54
CA GLY A 161 -2.01 14.49 10.72
C GLY A 161 -2.12 13.20 11.55
N GLN A 162 -2.87 12.19 11.08
CA GLN A 162 -3.00 10.86 11.70
C GLN A 162 -3.03 9.78 10.62
N ASP A 163 -2.58 8.57 10.97
CA ASP A 163 -2.69 7.43 10.07
C ASP A 163 -4.14 6.99 9.92
N ILE A 164 -4.58 6.74 8.70
CA ILE A 164 -5.97 6.39 8.41
C ILE A 164 -6.06 5.08 7.64
N SER A 165 -7.23 4.44 7.76
CA SER A 165 -7.68 3.40 6.86
C SER A 165 -8.96 3.85 6.16
N VAL A 166 -9.04 3.62 4.86
CA VAL A 166 -10.19 3.98 4.02
C VAL A 166 -10.89 2.72 3.56
N THR A 167 -12.20 2.66 3.78
CA THR A 167 -13.08 1.57 3.36
C THR A 167 -14.30 2.14 2.63
N VAL A 168 -15.04 1.28 1.92
CA VAL A 168 -16.32 1.65 1.27
C VAL A 168 -17.48 0.90 1.89
N LYS A 169 -18.67 1.46 1.78
CA LYS A 169 -19.93 0.87 2.25
C LYS A 169 -21.06 1.13 1.28
N ASP A 170 -22.05 0.24 1.33
CA ASP A 170 -23.32 0.37 0.59
C ASP A 170 -23.08 0.62 -0.91
N VAL A 171 -22.17 -0.18 -1.51
CA VAL A 171 -21.76 0.00 -2.89
C VAL A 171 -22.79 -0.59 -3.83
N THR A 172 -23.15 0.19 -4.84
CA THR A 172 -23.97 -0.30 -5.97
C THR A 172 -23.25 -0.06 -7.29
N ALA A 173 -23.48 -0.94 -8.25
CA ALA A 173 -23.10 -0.74 -9.65
C ALA A 173 -24.38 -0.81 -10.50
N ASN A 174 -24.67 0.23 -11.27
CA ASN A 174 -25.91 0.38 -12.05
C ASN A 174 -27.18 0.20 -11.20
N GLY A 175 -27.16 0.67 -9.94
CA GLY A 175 -28.26 0.55 -8.99
C GLY A 175 -28.42 -0.83 -8.32
N LEU A 176 -27.57 -1.82 -8.62
CA LEU A 176 -27.57 -3.15 -8.02
C LEU A 176 -26.48 -3.24 -6.95
N ALA A 177 -26.77 -3.82 -5.80
CA ALA A 177 -25.80 -4.01 -4.72
C ALA A 177 -24.69 -4.96 -5.15
N VAL A 178 -23.44 -4.55 -4.93
CA VAL A 178 -22.23 -5.32 -5.20
C VAL A 178 -21.26 -5.25 -4.03
N ASN A 179 -20.35 -6.24 -3.93
CA ASN A 179 -19.40 -6.35 -2.83
C ASN A 179 -17.95 -6.21 -3.35
N PRO A 180 -17.50 -4.99 -3.68
CA PRO A 180 -16.15 -4.81 -4.14
C PRO A 180 -15.13 -5.06 -3.02
N LEU A 181 -13.92 -5.45 -3.41
CA LEU A 181 -12.79 -5.55 -2.50
C LEU A 181 -12.08 -4.19 -2.45
N PHE A 182 -12.08 -3.59 -1.27
CA PHE A 182 -11.39 -2.34 -1.04
C PHE A 182 -11.01 -2.13 0.42
N TYR A 183 -9.76 -1.88 0.64
CA TYR A 183 -9.19 -1.42 1.91
C TYR A 183 -7.87 -0.71 1.61
N ALA A 184 -7.67 0.49 2.13
CA ALA A 184 -6.43 1.22 1.96
C ALA A 184 -5.99 1.85 3.28
N ASP A 185 -4.82 1.46 3.77
CA ASP A 185 -4.10 2.21 4.80
C ASP A 185 -3.33 3.35 4.15
N VAL A 186 -3.39 4.54 4.75
CA VAL A 186 -2.64 5.70 4.28
C VAL A 186 -2.03 6.42 5.48
N LEU A 187 -0.72 6.35 5.61
CA LEU A 187 0.02 7.02 6.68
C LEU A 187 -0.09 8.54 6.57
N SER A 188 0.04 9.22 7.69
CA SER A 188 0.03 10.68 7.72
C SER A 188 1.12 11.28 6.85
N GLY A 189 0.78 12.24 6.01
CA GLY A 189 1.69 12.91 5.08
C GLY A 189 2.06 12.09 3.85
N THR A 190 1.37 10.97 3.60
CA THR A 190 1.62 10.11 2.44
C THR A 190 0.44 10.06 1.48
N LYS A 191 0.64 9.36 0.38
CA LYS A 191 -0.38 9.10 -0.65
C LYS A 191 -0.27 7.66 -1.15
N VAL A 192 -1.34 7.15 -1.74
CA VAL A 192 -1.39 5.82 -2.35
C VAL A 192 -2.21 5.86 -3.64
N ILE A 193 -1.83 5.05 -4.61
CA ILE A 193 -2.68 4.67 -5.73
C ILE A 193 -3.15 3.24 -5.47
N THR A 194 -4.44 3.03 -5.50
CA THR A 194 -5.06 1.74 -5.14
C THR A 194 -6.35 1.52 -5.91
N GLY A 195 -6.71 0.27 -6.08
CA GLY A 195 -7.91 -0.14 -6.82
C GLY A 195 -9.05 -0.57 -5.91
N LEU A 196 -10.27 -0.15 -6.25
CA LEU A 196 -11.50 -0.72 -5.73
C LEU A 196 -11.98 -1.76 -6.76
N GLY A 197 -11.74 -3.05 -6.44
CA GLY A 197 -11.94 -4.17 -7.37
C GLY A 197 -13.34 -4.75 -7.31
N PHE A 198 -14.01 -4.85 -8.46
CA PHE A 198 -15.30 -5.52 -8.64
C PHE A 198 -15.06 -6.93 -9.20
N LEU A 199 -15.41 -7.95 -8.42
CA LEU A 199 -15.23 -9.34 -8.85
C LEU A 199 -16.10 -9.67 -10.07
N GLU A 200 -15.50 -10.28 -11.07
CA GLU A 200 -16.18 -10.66 -12.32
C GLU A 200 -17.44 -11.51 -12.05
N ASN A 201 -17.35 -12.45 -11.09
CA ASN A 201 -18.47 -13.30 -10.74
C ASN A 201 -19.63 -12.52 -10.13
N ASP A 202 -19.36 -11.55 -9.23
CA ASP A 202 -20.39 -10.71 -8.62
C ASP A 202 -21.08 -9.85 -9.68
N LEU A 203 -20.33 -9.28 -10.61
CA LEU A 203 -20.90 -8.54 -11.74
C LEU A 203 -21.77 -9.43 -12.64
N LYS A 204 -21.32 -10.64 -12.97
CA LYS A 204 -22.07 -11.60 -13.81
C LYS A 204 -23.34 -12.08 -13.14
N GLU A 205 -23.31 -12.40 -11.85
CA GLU A 205 -24.50 -12.84 -11.09
C GLU A 205 -25.57 -11.75 -11.04
N ASN A 206 -25.15 -10.48 -11.01
CA ASN A 206 -26.04 -9.32 -11.07
C ASN A 206 -26.40 -8.92 -12.51
N GLY A 207 -25.92 -9.60 -13.54
CA GLY A 207 -26.19 -9.29 -14.94
C GLY A 207 -25.52 -7.99 -15.43
N ILE A 208 -24.52 -7.49 -14.72
CA ILE A 208 -23.78 -6.27 -15.03
C ILE A 208 -22.66 -6.65 -16.03
N ARG A 209 -22.75 -6.12 -17.24
CA ARG A 209 -21.69 -6.28 -18.27
C ARG A 209 -20.77 -5.08 -18.29
N ASP A 210 -21.37 -3.87 -18.24
CA ASP A 210 -20.65 -2.59 -18.25
C ASP A 210 -21.09 -1.80 -17.03
N ILE A 211 -20.14 -1.28 -16.28
CA ILE A 211 -20.42 -0.38 -15.16
C ILE A 211 -20.56 1.03 -15.72
N ARG A 212 -21.76 1.62 -15.57
CA ARG A 212 -22.08 2.98 -16.00
C ARG A 212 -22.26 3.94 -14.84
N GLU A 213 -22.54 3.39 -13.68
CA GLU A 213 -22.75 4.15 -12.46
C GLU A 213 -22.25 3.34 -11.27
N ILE A 214 -21.56 4.02 -10.37
CA ILE A 214 -21.18 3.50 -9.05
C ILE A 214 -21.73 4.47 -8.00
N GLU A 215 -22.46 3.95 -7.01
CA GLU A 215 -22.77 4.70 -5.80
C GLU A 215 -22.08 4.05 -4.60
N LEU A 216 -21.54 4.86 -3.70
CA LEU A 216 -20.86 4.38 -2.50
C LEU A 216 -20.75 5.45 -1.42
N TYR A 217 -20.34 5.05 -0.22
CA TYR A 217 -19.85 5.92 0.83
C TYR A 217 -18.41 5.55 1.17
N PHE A 218 -17.52 6.53 1.32
CA PHE A 218 -16.25 6.28 1.98
C PHE A 218 -16.40 6.40 3.49
N ASN A 219 -15.75 5.47 4.20
CA ASN A 219 -15.64 5.50 5.64
C ASN A 219 -14.16 5.56 5.99
N VAL A 220 -13.72 6.69 6.54
CA VAL A 220 -12.34 6.95 6.95
C VAL A 220 -12.24 6.74 8.45
N ILE A 221 -11.34 5.87 8.87
CA ILE A 221 -11.11 5.52 10.27
C ILE A 221 -9.66 5.76 10.64
N ASP A 222 -9.40 6.07 11.89
CA ASP A 222 -8.05 6.09 12.45
C ASP A 222 -7.49 4.66 12.49
N LYS A 223 -6.33 4.44 11.85
CA LYS A 223 -5.68 3.13 11.70
C LYS A 223 -5.33 2.52 13.06
N ASN A 224 -4.99 3.34 14.05
CA ASN A 224 -4.44 2.88 15.32
C ASN A 224 -5.52 2.53 16.36
N ASN A 225 -6.69 3.16 16.32
CA ASN A 225 -7.75 2.95 17.31
C ASN A 225 -9.12 2.59 16.72
N PHE A 226 -9.22 2.48 15.38
CA PHE A 226 -10.42 2.11 14.61
C PHE A 226 -11.62 3.04 14.81
N ARG A 227 -11.42 4.26 15.29
CA ARG A 227 -12.48 5.25 15.42
C ARG A 227 -12.74 5.94 14.09
N THR A 228 -14.01 6.18 13.79
CA THR A 228 -14.39 6.93 12.60
C THR A 228 -13.86 8.35 12.69
N VAL A 229 -13.06 8.75 11.70
CA VAL A 229 -12.62 10.13 11.48
C VAL A 229 -13.75 10.90 10.80
N PHE A 230 -14.27 10.35 9.71
CA PHE A 230 -15.51 10.79 9.06
C PHE A 230 -16.08 9.70 8.15
N LYS A 231 -17.33 9.89 7.78
CA LYS A 231 -18.02 9.17 6.70
C LYS A 231 -18.53 10.20 5.70
N THR A 232 -18.40 9.93 4.41
CA THR A 232 -18.95 10.84 3.38
C THR A 232 -20.47 10.74 3.30
N ASP A 233 -21.09 11.71 2.66
CA ASP A 233 -22.40 11.52 2.04
C ASP A 233 -22.27 10.52 0.90
N LYS A 234 -23.44 10.10 0.35
CA LYS A 234 -23.46 9.23 -0.83
C LYS A 234 -22.79 9.91 -2.01
N ILE A 235 -21.84 9.23 -2.60
CA ILE A 235 -21.13 9.65 -3.81
C ILE A 235 -21.68 8.84 -4.98
N THR A 236 -22.01 9.52 -6.07
CA THR A 236 -22.42 8.92 -7.34
C THR A 236 -21.37 9.24 -8.39
N ILE A 237 -20.86 8.22 -9.05
CA ILE A 237 -19.87 8.31 -10.13
C ILE A 237 -20.51 7.75 -11.38
N THR A 238 -20.52 8.51 -12.47
CA THR A 238 -21.06 8.09 -13.76
C THR A 238 -19.97 7.99 -14.82
N PHE A 239 -20.10 6.99 -15.67
CA PHE A 239 -19.18 6.71 -16.78
C PHE A 239 -19.96 6.77 -18.10
N ASP A 240 -19.36 7.42 -19.11
CA ASP A 240 -19.94 7.57 -20.47
C ASP A 240 -19.77 6.31 -21.32
#